data_1cf9965aba8ca10fb59b3017b4f81d57
#
_entry.id   1cf9965aba8ca10fb59b3017b4f81d57
#
_cell.length_a   1.000
_cell.length_b   1.000
_cell.length_c   1.000
_cell.angle_alpha   90.00
_cell.angle_beta   90.00
_cell.angle_gamma   90.00
#
_symmetry.space_group_name_H-M   'P 1'
#
loop_
_entity.id
_entity.type
_entity.pdbx_description
1 polymer ?
#
loop_
_entity_poly.entity_id
_entity_poly.type
_entity_poly.pdbx_seq_one_letter_code
_entity_poly.pdbx_strand_id
1 'polypeptide(L)'
;MVANGVGGALLSFVNSDYTHYMSAAAGLQRVLEAAARLQECVPDAVLVGGTAAALHAHHRESLDDDHVVMDLQERFDEVLRAVEETDGWVTARVQRPVLILGRLDGVETGIRNLIRRRPLEVEVVEVVEVGDRPLRVPTLEEIARIKAWLCLIRNATRDYIDFAALADRIGVDRAAEVVAGMDEYYEDQQGAGGRRVATQVARQLAQPRPGDLSEIDLRAYRRLDRRWQDWGAVADICRMVAVRVLDRVVEEPS
;
A
#
# COMPACT_ATOMS: atom_id res chain seq x y z
N MET A 1 -14.17 -67.97 -3.87
CA MET A 1 -14.14 -66.85 -4.85
C MET A 1 -14.40 -65.56 -4.06
N VAL A 2 -13.44 -65.03 -3.58
CA VAL A 2 -12.68 -63.74 -3.73
C VAL A 2 -13.56 -62.58 -4.19
N ALA A 3 -13.69 -61.56 -3.35
CA ALA A 3 -13.61 -60.16 -3.68
C ALA A 3 -13.29 -59.35 -2.44
N ASN A 4 -12.06 -58.86 -2.41
CA ASN A 4 -11.54 -57.86 -1.47
C ASN A 4 -12.22 -56.51 -1.67
N GLY A 5 -12.78 -55.95 -0.61
CA GLY A 5 -13.16 -54.56 -0.51
C GLY A 5 -12.03 -53.76 0.15
N VAL A 6 -11.21 -53.11 -0.65
CA VAL A 6 -10.33 -52.05 -0.18
C VAL A 6 -11.15 -50.76 -0.28
N GLY A 7 -11.64 -50.29 0.84
CA GLY A 7 -12.37 -49.02 0.92
C GLY A 7 -12.16 -48.39 2.29
N GLY A 8 -11.40 -47.34 2.36
CA GLY A 8 -11.44 -46.52 3.55
C GLY A 8 -10.09 -46.13 4.14
N ALA A 9 -9.40 -45.19 3.53
CA ALA A 9 -8.47 -44.33 4.24
C ALA A 9 -8.01 -43.19 3.31
N LEU A 10 -8.93 -42.34 2.88
CA LEU A 10 -8.61 -41.16 2.05
C LEU A 10 -9.53 -39.99 2.38
N LEU A 11 -9.71 -39.68 3.66
CA LEU A 11 -10.44 -38.48 4.07
C LEU A 11 -9.99 -38.06 5.48
N SER A 12 -8.76 -37.60 5.64
CA SER A 12 -8.38 -36.82 6.83
C SER A 12 -7.08 -36.04 6.71
N PHE A 13 -6.69 -35.61 5.52
CA PHE A 13 -5.69 -34.56 5.34
C PHE A 13 -6.27 -33.46 4.47
N VAL A 14 -7.38 -32.86 4.89
CA VAL A 14 -7.74 -31.53 4.44
C VAL A 14 -6.84 -30.59 5.22
N ASN A 15 -5.81 -30.18 4.57
CA ASN A 15 -4.66 -29.47 5.03
C ASN A 15 -5.11 -28.18 5.70
N SER A 16 -4.77 -27.96 6.97
CA SER A 16 -4.94 -26.71 7.70
C SER A 16 -4.43 -25.51 6.89
N ASP A 17 -3.37 -25.72 6.13
CA ASP A 17 -2.76 -24.72 5.24
C ASP A 17 -3.68 -24.35 4.05
N TYR A 18 -4.42 -25.31 3.51
CA TYR A 18 -5.37 -25.06 2.41
C TYR A 18 -6.58 -24.25 2.88
N THR A 19 -7.10 -24.55 4.06
CA THR A 19 -8.21 -23.80 4.67
C THR A 19 -7.78 -22.39 5.06
N HIS A 20 -6.56 -22.22 5.56
CA HIS A 20 -5.96 -20.91 5.83
C HIS A 20 -5.71 -20.10 4.54
N TYR A 21 -5.22 -20.76 3.50
CA TYR A 21 -5.02 -20.13 2.18
C TYR A 21 -6.34 -19.64 1.58
N MET A 22 -7.38 -20.46 1.58
CA MET A 22 -8.71 -20.09 1.09
C MET A 22 -9.37 -18.99 1.92
N SER A 23 -9.20 -18.99 3.25
CA SER A 23 -9.72 -17.93 4.13
C SER A 23 -9.01 -16.60 3.93
N ALA A 24 -7.70 -16.62 3.68
CA ALA A 24 -6.90 -15.43 3.44
C ALA A 24 -7.16 -14.83 2.05
N ALA A 25 -7.27 -15.68 1.02
CA ALA A 25 -7.72 -15.27 -0.31
C ALA A 25 -9.10 -14.59 -0.25
N ALA A 26 -10.04 -15.12 0.54
CA ALA A 26 -11.35 -14.52 0.75
C ALA A 26 -11.31 -13.16 1.47
N GLY A 27 -10.30 -12.90 2.31
CA GLY A 27 -10.10 -11.60 2.96
C GLY A 27 -9.68 -10.53 1.98
N LEU A 28 -8.64 -10.80 1.21
CA LEU A 28 -8.13 -9.88 0.17
C LEU A 28 -9.19 -9.66 -0.91
N GLN A 29 -9.85 -10.72 -1.36
CA GLN A 29 -10.92 -10.62 -2.35
C GLN A 29 -12.00 -9.63 -1.92
N ARG A 30 -12.49 -9.70 -0.67
CA ARG A 30 -13.50 -8.75 -0.17
C ARG A 30 -13.01 -7.30 -0.18
N VAL A 31 -11.73 -7.07 0.14
CA VAL A 31 -11.14 -5.72 0.08
C VAL A 31 -11.10 -5.21 -1.35
N LEU A 32 -10.68 -6.04 -2.30
CA LEU A 32 -10.63 -5.67 -3.71
C LEU A 32 -12.03 -5.47 -4.32
N GLU A 33 -13.02 -6.27 -3.88
CA GLU A 33 -14.42 -6.08 -4.25
C GLU A 33 -14.98 -4.75 -3.72
N ALA A 34 -14.67 -4.39 -2.46
CA ALA A 34 -15.06 -3.10 -1.88
C ALA A 34 -14.38 -1.95 -2.62
N ALA A 35 -13.08 -2.07 -2.92
CA ALA A 35 -12.33 -1.07 -3.67
C ALA A 35 -12.92 -0.84 -5.07
N ALA A 36 -13.24 -1.91 -5.81
CA ALA A 36 -13.87 -1.80 -7.11
C ALA A 36 -15.25 -1.11 -7.03
N ARG A 37 -16.06 -1.48 -6.04
CA ARG A 37 -17.36 -0.82 -5.82
C ARG A 37 -17.22 0.65 -5.44
N LEU A 38 -16.21 1.00 -4.63
CA LEU A 38 -15.95 2.40 -4.32
C LEU A 38 -15.61 3.18 -5.59
N GLN A 39 -14.77 2.62 -6.46
CA GLN A 39 -14.39 3.27 -7.71
C GLN A 39 -15.53 3.32 -8.75
N GLU A 40 -16.60 2.53 -8.59
CA GLU A 40 -17.84 2.70 -9.37
C GLU A 40 -18.60 3.97 -8.98
N CYS A 41 -18.64 4.32 -7.69
CA CYS A 41 -19.33 5.54 -7.21
C CYS A 41 -18.42 6.78 -7.17
N VAL A 42 -17.10 6.60 -7.07
CA VAL A 42 -16.09 7.66 -7.15
C VAL A 42 -15.03 7.27 -8.19
N PRO A 43 -15.27 7.46 -9.49
CA PRO A 43 -14.48 6.86 -10.57
C PRO A 43 -13.03 7.34 -10.66
N ASP A 44 -12.70 8.48 -10.08
CA ASP A 44 -11.36 9.05 -10.01
C ASP A 44 -10.60 8.71 -8.72
N ALA A 45 -11.24 7.99 -7.79
CA ALA A 45 -10.56 7.46 -6.62
C ALA A 45 -9.47 6.45 -7.04
N VAL A 46 -8.34 6.51 -6.37
CA VAL A 46 -7.20 5.62 -6.61
C VAL A 46 -6.93 4.82 -5.35
N LEU A 47 -6.97 3.50 -5.43
CA LEU A 47 -6.64 2.61 -4.33
C LEU A 47 -5.16 2.75 -3.98
N VAL A 48 -4.84 3.07 -2.73
CA VAL A 48 -3.48 3.29 -2.23
C VAL A 48 -3.20 2.41 -1.00
N GLY A 49 -2.31 2.84 -0.14
CA GLY A 49 -2.08 2.22 1.17
C GLY A 49 -1.35 0.88 1.11
N GLY A 50 -1.65 0.04 2.09
CA GLY A 50 -1.06 -1.29 2.22
C GLY A 50 -1.53 -2.26 1.16
N THR A 51 -2.78 -2.16 0.74
CA THR A 51 -3.39 -3.03 -0.26
C THR A 51 -2.80 -2.81 -1.65
N ALA A 52 -2.63 -1.55 -2.08
CA ALA A 52 -1.94 -1.24 -3.34
C ALA A 52 -0.46 -1.70 -3.32
N ALA A 53 0.25 -1.50 -2.20
CA ALA A 53 1.62 -2.01 -2.06
C ALA A 53 1.67 -3.55 -2.13
N ALA A 54 0.71 -4.23 -1.51
CA ALA A 54 0.61 -5.68 -1.53
C ALA A 54 0.27 -6.24 -2.93
N LEU A 55 -0.56 -5.55 -3.71
CA LEU A 55 -0.86 -5.94 -5.10
C LEU A 55 0.41 -5.95 -5.98
N HIS A 56 1.32 -4.99 -5.79
CA HIS A 56 2.55 -4.92 -6.55
C HIS A 56 3.65 -5.85 -6.04
N ALA A 57 3.88 -5.88 -4.74
CA ALA A 57 5.03 -6.57 -4.16
C ALA A 57 4.73 -7.99 -3.64
N HIS A 58 3.46 -8.36 -3.43
CA HIS A 58 3.01 -9.65 -2.91
C HIS A 58 3.66 -10.07 -1.59
N HIS A 59 4.11 -9.10 -0.80
CA HIS A 59 4.95 -9.31 0.38
C HIS A 59 4.17 -9.55 1.67
N ARG A 60 2.90 -9.14 1.72
CA ARG A 60 2.00 -9.31 2.87
C ARG A 60 0.54 -9.16 2.44
N GLU A 61 -0.39 -9.43 3.35
CA GLU A 61 -1.80 -9.05 3.19
C GLU A 61 -2.09 -7.72 3.89
N SER A 62 -2.91 -6.90 3.24
CA SER A 62 -3.57 -5.74 3.84
C SER A 62 -5.07 -5.91 3.68
N LEU A 63 -5.81 -5.53 4.70
CA LEU A 63 -7.27 -5.62 4.72
C LEU A 63 -7.95 -4.25 4.81
N ASP A 64 -7.18 -3.18 4.63
CA ASP A 64 -7.67 -1.82 4.64
C ASP A 64 -7.86 -1.35 3.18
N ASP A 65 -8.98 -0.70 2.92
CA ASP A 65 -9.33 -0.13 1.62
C ASP A 65 -9.15 1.40 1.68
N ASP A 66 -7.93 1.86 1.42
CA ASP A 66 -7.59 3.28 1.43
C ASP A 66 -7.56 3.84 0.01
N HIS A 67 -8.29 4.94 -0.23
CA HIS A 67 -8.33 5.66 -1.49
C HIS A 67 -7.87 7.11 -1.35
N VAL A 68 -7.33 7.63 -2.46
CA VAL A 68 -7.00 9.06 -2.61
C VAL A 68 -7.80 9.63 -3.77
N VAL A 69 -8.36 10.82 -3.55
CA VAL A 69 -9.01 11.65 -4.56
C VAL A 69 -8.24 12.97 -4.62
N MET A 70 -7.90 13.43 -5.84
CA MET A 70 -7.03 14.59 -6.02
C MET A 70 -7.68 15.90 -5.55
N ASP A 71 -8.95 16.06 -5.85
CA ASP A 71 -9.76 17.27 -5.61
C ASP A 71 -10.89 17.05 -4.59
N LEU A 72 -10.66 16.13 -3.64
CA LEU A 72 -11.67 15.85 -2.60
C LEU A 72 -12.11 17.12 -1.86
N GLN A 73 -11.18 18.06 -1.60
CA GLN A 73 -11.50 19.30 -0.90
C GLN A 73 -12.57 20.13 -1.62
N GLU A 74 -12.53 20.13 -2.94
CA GLU A 74 -13.43 20.90 -3.79
C GLU A 74 -14.79 20.22 -3.94
N ARG A 75 -14.81 18.87 -3.97
CA ARG A 75 -16.00 18.03 -4.20
C ARG A 75 -16.42 17.24 -2.95
N PHE A 76 -16.03 17.66 -1.77
CA PHE A 76 -16.20 16.86 -0.54
C PHE A 76 -17.63 16.40 -0.32
N ASP A 77 -18.60 17.30 -0.45
CA ASP A 77 -20.02 17.00 -0.23
C ASP A 77 -20.61 16.11 -1.34
N GLU A 78 -20.11 16.23 -2.56
CA GLU A 78 -20.47 15.36 -3.68
C GLU A 78 -19.98 13.93 -3.42
N VAL A 79 -18.69 13.76 -3.09
CA VAL A 79 -18.09 12.46 -2.80
C VAL A 79 -18.74 11.82 -1.57
N LEU A 80 -18.96 12.58 -0.49
CA LEU A 80 -19.63 12.08 0.71
C LEU A 80 -21.04 11.56 0.37
N ARG A 81 -21.81 12.31 -0.39
CA ARG A 81 -23.16 11.90 -0.82
C ARG A 81 -23.09 10.63 -1.68
N ALA A 82 -22.19 10.57 -2.65
CA ALA A 82 -22.05 9.41 -3.52
C ALA A 82 -21.77 8.12 -2.74
N VAL A 83 -20.91 8.17 -1.73
CA VAL A 83 -20.64 6.98 -0.90
C VAL A 83 -21.80 6.69 0.05
N GLU A 84 -22.47 7.70 0.62
CA GLU A 84 -23.62 7.49 1.52
C GLU A 84 -24.86 6.94 0.80
N GLU A 85 -24.99 7.18 -0.51
CA GLU A 85 -26.03 6.60 -1.38
C GLU A 85 -25.66 5.18 -1.85
N THR A 86 -24.44 4.70 -1.59
CA THR A 86 -24.00 3.37 -2.00
C THR A 86 -24.46 2.31 -0.99
N ASP A 87 -25.16 1.30 -1.48
CA ASP A 87 -25.60 0.17 -0.66
C ASP A 87 -24.41 -0.49 0.06
N GLY A 88 -24.56 -0.78 1.35
CA GLY A 88 -23.54 -1.39 2.19
C GLY A 88 -22.53 -0.41 2.77
N TRP A 89 -22.63 0.89 2.48
CA TRP A 89 -21.81 1.92 3.10
C TRP A 89 -22.33 2.31 4.49
N VAL A 90 -21.40 2.47 5.44
CA VAL A 90 -21.66 3.02 6.78
C VAL A 90 -20.58 4.04 7.11
N THR A 91 -20.93 5.31 7.19
CA THR A 91 -19.99 6.37 7.58
C THR A 91 -19.58 6.23 9.05
N ALA A 92 -18.27 6.20 9.32
CA ALA A 92 -17.71 6.11 10.66
C ALA A 92 -17.21 7.47 11.15
N ARG A 93 -16.51 8.23 10.30
CA ARG A 93 -15.94 9.52 10.66
C ARG A 93 -15.77 10.40 9.42
N VAL A 94 -16.07 11.66 9.57
CA VAL A 94 -15.85 12.69 8.55
C VAL A 94 -14.97 13.79 9.13
N GLN A 95 -13.90 14.14 8.42
CA GLN A 95 -13.06 15.30 8.73
C GLN A 95 -12.99 16.18 7.48
N ARG A 96 -13.88 17.17 7.43
CA ARG A 96 -13.94 18.12 6.30
C ARG A 96 -12.71 18.99 6.22
N PRO A 97 -12.22 19.28 5.03
CA PRO A 97 -12.63 18.76 3.72
C PRO A 97 -11.71 17.62 3.21
N VAL A 98 -11.02 16.90 4.08
CA VAL A 98 -9.86 16.07 3.71
C VAL A 98 -9.99 14.57 3.93
N LEU A 99 -11.04 14.12 4.66
CA LEU A 99 -11.13 12.71 5.06
C LEU A 99 -12.58 12.25 5.23
N ILE A 100 -12.91 11.13 4.61
CA ILE A 100 -14.12 10.34 4.83
C ILE A 100 -13.67 8.94 5.21
N LEU A 101 -14.09 8.45 6.38
CA LEU A 101 -13.87 7.08 6.84
C LEU A 101 -15.22 6.40 7.00
N GLY A 102 -15.30 5.17 6.54
CA GLY A 102 -16.51 4.35 6.64
C GLY A 102 -16.19 2.88 6.52
N ARG A 103 -17.24 2.11 6.28
CA ARG A 103 -17.16 0.71 5.90
C ARG A 103 -18.04 0.48 4.70
N LEU A 104 -17.49 -0.24 3.72
CA LEU A 104 -18.25 -0.73 2.57
C LEU A 104 -18.29 -2.25 2.64
N ASP A 105 -19.48 -2.84 2.75
CA ASP A 105 -19.69 -4.29 2.97
C ASP A 105 -18.88 -4.86 4.14
N GLY A 106 -18.69 -4.05 5.19
CA GLY A 106 -17.94 -4.42 6.39
C GLY A 106 -16.41 -4.27 6.26
N VAL A 107 -15.89 -3.87 5.10
CA VAL A 107 -14.47 -3.53 4.88
C VAL A 107 -14.24 -2.09 5.31
N GLU A 108 -13.21 -1.86 6.14
CA GLU A 108 -12.80 -0.50 6.53
C GLU A 108 -12.26 0.25 5.31
N THR A 109 -12.92 1.35 4.97
CA THR A 109 -12.68 2.12 3.76
C THR A 109 -12.40 3.58 4.10
N GLY A 110 -11.33 4.13 3.56
CA GLY A 110 -10.95 5.52 3.75
C GLY A 110 -10.79 6.26 2.42
N ILE A 111 -11.32 7.47 2.34
CA ILE A 111 -11.12 8.38 1.22
C ILE A 111 -10.43 9.63 1.72
N ARG A 112 -9.28 9.96 1.14
CA ARG A 112 -8.43 11.07 1.56
C ARG A 112 -8.15 12.02 0.41
N ASN A 113 -8.01 13.30 0.74
CA ASN A 113 -7.48 14.25 -0.24
C ASN A 113 -6.00 13.94 -0.53
N LEU A 114 -5.61 14.05 -1.81
CA LEU A 114 -4.19 13.98 -2.17
C LEU A 114 -3.45 15.15 -1.50
N ILE A 115 -2.32 14.84 -0.83
CA ILE A 115 -1.56 15.82 -0.05
C ILE A 115 -0.63 16.69 -0.90
N ARG A 116 -0.39 16.32 -2.16
CA ARG A 116 0.48 17.05 -3.09
C ARG A 116 -0.32 17.52 -4.30
N ARG A 117 0.20 18.56 -5.00
CA ARG A 117 -0.46 19.10 -6.20
C ARG A 117 -0.29 18.24 -7.43
N ARG A 118 0.89 17.60 -7.58
CA ARG A 118 1.14 16.73 -8.72
C ARG A 118 0.27 15.48 -8.62
N PRO A 119 -0.50 15.14 -9.66
CA PRO A 119 -1.34 13.94 -9.68
C PRO A 119 -0.55 12.65 -9.46
N LEU A 120 -1.22 11.59 -9.05
CA LEU A 120 -0.63 10.25 -8.99
C LEU A 120 -0.40 9.72 -10.41
N GLU A 121 0.70 8.97 -10.59
CA GLU A 121 0.90 8.12 -11.77
C GLU A 121 0.09 6.84 -11.57
N VAL A 122 -0.97 6.69 -12.34
CA VAL A 122 -1.99 5.64 -12.14
C VAL A 122 -1.99 4.67 -13.29
N GLU A 123 -2.16 3.40 -12.97
CA GLU A 123 -2.48 2.34 -13.92
C GLU A 123 -3.81 1.67 -13.57
N VAL A 124 -4.38 0.97 -14.53
CA VAL A 124 -5.59 0.18 -14.35
C VAL A 124 -5.20 -1.28 -14.39
N VAL A 125 -5.48 -1.99 -13.31
CA VAL A 125 -5.22 -3.42 -13.21
C VAL A 125 -6.52 -4.21 -13.24
N GLU A 126 -6.54 -5.30 -13.99
CA GLU A 126 -7.63 -6.27 -13.97
C GLU A 126 -7.31 -7.32 -12.91
N VAL A 127 -8.19 -7.45 -11.94
CA VAL A 127 -8.01 -8.37 -10.83
C VAL A 127 -9.02 -9.50 -10.97
N VAL A 128 -8.53 -10.70 -11.30
CA VAL A 128 -9.36 -11.89 -11.56
C VAL A 128 -10.26 -12.23 -10.37
N GLU A 129 -9.78 -11.97 -9.16
CA GLU A 129 -10.51 -12.22 -7.91
C GLU A 129 -11.79 -11.39 -7.77
N VAL A 130 -11.92 -10.27 -8.50
CA VAL A 130 -13.09 -9.38 -8.44
C VAL A 130 -13.93 -9.39 -9.72
N GLY A 131 -13.80 -10.45 -10.53
CA GLY A 131 -14.64 -10.65 -11.72
C GLY A 131 -14.33 -9.67 -12.84
N ASP A 132 -13.04 -9.50 -13.17
CA ASP A 132 -12.53 -8.65 -14.25
C ASP A 132 -12.90 -7.15 -14.10
N ARG A 133 -13.22 -6.71 -12.88
CA ARG A 133 -13.46 -5.28 -12.62
C ARG A 133 -12.14 -4.54 -12.61
N PRO A 134 -12.01 -3.46 -13.39
CA PRO A 134 -10.79 -2.66 -13.41
C PRO A 134 -10.61 -1.91 -12.08
N LEU A 135 -9.39 -1.93 -11.55
CA LEU A 135 -9.00 -1.15 -10.39
C LEU A 135 -7.95 -0.11 -10.78
N ARG A 136 -8.18 1.13 -10.40
CA ARG A 136 -7.20 2.21 -10.51
C ARG A 136 -6.27 2.16 -9.30
N VAL A 137 -5.00 1.94 -9.56
CA VAL A 137 -3.93 1.86 -8.56
C VAL A 137 -2.76 2.74 -8.98
N PRO A 138 -1.90 3.21 -8.06
CA PRO A 138 -0.64 3.84 -8.45
C PRO A 138 0.23 2.84 -9.22
N THR A 139 1.03 3.31 -10.17
CA THR A 139 2.09 2.48 -10.75
C THR A 139 3.02 1.95 -9.66
N LEU A 140 3.78 0.89 -9.95
CA LEU A 140 4.74 0.31 -8.99
C LEU A 140 5.74 1.36 -8.47
N GLU A 141 6.21 2.26 -9.34
CA GLU A 141 7.11 3.35 -8.94
C GLU A 141 6.42 4.41 -8.09
N GLU A 142 5.18 4.72 -8.43
CA GLU A 142 4.40 5.70 -7.71
C GLU A 142 4.06 5.22 -6.29
N ILE A 143 3.66 3.96 -6.11
CA ILE A 143 3.41 3.45 -4.76
C ILE A 143 4.70 3.36 -3.94
N ALA A 144 5.85 3.06 -4.56
CA ALA A 144 7.14 3.12 -3.90
C ALA A 144 7.49 4.55 -3.45
N ARG A 145 7.22 5.56 -4.29
CA ARG A 145 7.37 7.00 -3.97
C ARG A 145 6.49 7.40 -2.80
N ILE A 146 5.23 6.99 -2.80
CA ILE A 146 4.30 7.23 -1.69
C ILE A 146 4.82 6.60 -0.39
N LYS A 147 5.30 5.34 -0.43
CA LYS A 147 5.82 4.66 0.76
C LYS A 147 7.11 5.29 1.27
N ALA A 148 8.00 5.72 0.39
CA ALA A 148 9.19 6.49 0.77
C ALA A 148 8.82 7.81 1.49
N TRP A 149 7.83 8.54 0.99
CA TRP A 149 7.28 9.72 1.66
C TRP A 149 6.70 9.40 3.04
N LEU A 150 5.95 8.31 3.16
CA LEU A 150 5.36 7.89 4.43
C LEU A 150 6.42 7.44 5.46
N CYS A 151 7.54 6.86 5.03
CA CYS A 151 8.70 6.63 5.91
C CYS A 151 9.22 7.93 6.55
N LEU A 152 9.18 9.04 5.80
CA LEU A 152 9.62 10.33 6.32
C LEU A 152 8.58 10.94 7.30
N ILE A 153 7.30 10.98 6.93
CA ILE A 153 6.30 11.76 7.68
C ILE A 153 5.61 10.98 8.79
N ARG A 154 5.45 9.66 8.64
CA ARG A 154 4.80 8.80 9.66
C ARG A 154 5.83 8.06 10.50
N ASN A 155 6.95 7.71 9.91
CA ASN A 155 8.00 6.90 10.53
C ASN A 155 7.47 5.60 11.16
N ALA A 156 6.52 4.92 10.48
CA ALA A 156 5.88 3.70 10.95
C ALA A 156 6.50 2.46 10.32
N THR A 157 6.72 1.40 11.10
CA THR A 157 7.36 0.14 10.69
C THR A 157 6.78 -0.43 9.40
N ARG A 158 5.43 -0.41 9.26
CA ARG A 158 4.74 -0.91 8.06
C ARG A 158 5.14 -0.20 6.77
N ASP A 159 5.40 1.12 6.83
CA ASP A 159 5.73 1.88 5.62
C ASP A 159 7.14 1.55 5.13
N TYR A 160 8.09 1.24 6.03
CA TYR A 160 9.42 0.73 5.66
C TYR A 160 9.37 -0.67 5.07
N ILE A 161 8.54 -1.56 5.63
CA ILE A 161 8.35 -2.92 5.09
C ILE A 161 7.80 -2.83 3.67
N ASP A 162 6.74 -2.05 3.47
CA ASP A 162 6.14 -1.85 2.16
C ASP A 162 7.13 -1.23 1.18
N PHE A 163 7.87 -0.19 1.59
CA PHE A 163 8.90 0.43 0.76
C PHE A 163 10.01 -0.53 0.38
N ALA A 164 10.56 -1.29 1.35
CA ALA A 164 11.63 -2.24 1.09
C ALA A 164 11.20 -3.34 0.11
N ALA A 165 10.00 -3.88 0.26
CA ALA A 165 9.46 -4.89 -0.64
C ALA A 165 9.23 -4.35 -2.06
N LEU A 166 8.72 -3.13 -2.20
CA LEU A 166 8.55 -2.45 -3.48
C LEU A 166 9.91 -2.14 -4.13
N ALA A 167 10.87 -1.61 -3.36
CA ALA A 167 12.23 -1.32 -3.83
C ALA A 167 12.98 -2.58 -4.29
N ASP A 168 12.80 -3.70 -3.59
CA ASP A 168 13.34 -5.00 -4.01
C ASP A 168 12.71 -5.46 -5.33
N ARG A 169 11.40 -5.23 -5.50
CA ARG A 169 10.65 -5.61 -6.71
C ARG A 169 11.07 -4.82 -7.95
N ILE A 170 11.27 -3.51 -7.83
CA ILE A 170 11.70 -2.64 -8.94
C ILE A 170 13.21 -2.61 -9.14
N GLY A 171 13.97 -3.07 -8.16
CA GLY A 171 15.42 -2.97 -8.10
C GLY A 171 15.90 -1.69 -7.39
N VAL A 172 16.98 -1.82 -6.60
CA VAL A 172 17.51 -0.76 -5.75
C VAL A 172 17.88 0.51 -6.54
N ASP A 173 18.51 0.35 -7.71
CA ASP A 173 18.93 1.49 -8.52
C ASP A 173 17.73 2.28 -9.05
N ARG A 174 16.67 1.60 -9.50
CA ARG A 174 15.44 2.26 -9.94
C ARG A 174 14.67 2.88 -8.78
N ALA A 175 14.63 2.21 -7.61
CA ALA A 175 14.07 2.79 -6.40
C ALA A 175 14.80 4.08 -5.98
N ALA A 176 16.13 4.12 -6.15
CA ALA A 176 16.91 5.32 -5.89
C ALA A 176 16.59 6.46 -6.87
N GLU A 177 16.34 6.16 -8.15
CA GLU A 177 15.86 7.15 -9.12
C GLU A 177 14.50 7.72 -8.73
N VAL A 178 13.57 6.86 -8.32
CA VAL A 178 12.24 7.27 -7.83
C VAL A 178 12.36 8.21 -6.64
N VAL A 179 13.25 7.90 -5.68
CA VAL A 179 13.47 8.74 -4.49
C VAL A 179 14.20 10.03 -4.86
N ALA A 180 15.20 10.00 -5.74
CA ALA A 180 15.93 11.19 -6.17
C ALA A 180 15.01 12.21 -6.87
N GLY A 181 14.02 11.73 -7.64
CA GLY A 181 13.03 12.57 -8.32
C GLY A 181 11.92 13.14 -7.40
N MET A 182 11.91 12.84 -6.10
CA MET A 182 10.79 13.23 -5.21
C MET A 182 10.59 14.74 -5.08
N ASP A 183 11.62 15.53 -5.28
CA ASP A 183 11.51 17.00 -5.20
C ASP A 183 10.51 17.59 -6.20
N GLU A 184 10.39 16.97 -7.40
CA GLU A 184 9.42 17.38 -8.41
C GLU A 184 7.98 16.99 -8.06
N TYR A 185 7.81 15.89 -7.32
CA TYR A 185 6.49 15.35 -6.94
C TYR A 185 5.94 16.02 -5.69
N TYR A 186 6.82 16.45 -4.79
CA TYR A 186 6.48 17.02 -3.48
C TYR A 186 7.01 18.45 -3.33
N GLU A 187 7.05 19.23 -4.42
CA GLU A 187 7.52 20.62 -4.42
C GLU A 187 6.78 21.47 -3.38
N ASP A 188 5.47 21.28 -3.27
CA ASP A 188 4.59 21.96 -2.32
C ASP A 188 4.72 21.45 -0.87
N GLN A 189 5.48 20.39 -0.64
CA GLN A 189 5.75 19.79 0.67
C GLN A 189 7.18 20.08 1.17
N GLN A 190 7.97 20.88 0.47
CA GLN A 190 9.29 21.29 0.91
C GLN A 190 9.16 22.13 2.18
N GLY A 191 9.84 21.71 3.25
CA GLY A 191 9.77 22.37 4.56
C GLY A 191 10.31 23.79 4.54
N ALA A 192 10.03 24.56 5.58
CA ALA A 192 10.57 25.90 5.78
C ALA A 192 12.10 25.90 5.61
N GLY A 193 12.61 26.68 4.63
CA GLY A 193 14.02 26.71 4.27
C GLY A 193 14.39 25.92 3.02
N GLY A 194 13.41 25.45 2.20
CA GLY A 194 13.65 24.84 0.88
C GLY A 194 14.41 23.51 0.94
N ARG A 195 14.28 22.75 2.03
CA ARG A 195 14.94 21.43 2.14
C ARG A 195 14.36 20.46 1.15
N ARG A 196 15.22 19.94 0.28
CA ARG A 196 14.86 18.94 -0.74
C ARG A 196 14.26 17.69 -0.08
N VAL A 197 13.08 17.28 -0.54
CA VAL A 197 12.36 16.11 -0.04
C VAL A 197 13.18 14.84 -0.25
N ALA A 198 13.76 14.68 -1.44
CA ALA A 198 14.63 13.55 -1.76
C ALA A 198 15.77 13.37 -0.74
N THR A 199 16.43 14.48 -0.35
CA THR A 199 17.50 14.44 0.65
C THR A 199 16.99 14.05 2.04
N GLN A 200 15.81 14.53 2.44
CA GLN A 200 15.22 14.17 3.73
C GLN A 200 14.85 12.68 3.77
N VAL A 201 14.22 12.18 2.71
CA VAL A 201 13.87 10.76 2.57
C VAL A 201 15.12 9.90 2.56
N ALA A 202 16.16 10.26 1.79
CA ALA A 202 17.43 9.51 1.77
C ALA A 202 18.06 9.41 3.16
N ARG A 203 18.08 10.50 3.94
CA ARG A 203 18.57 10.50 5.33
C ARG A 203 17.75 9.59 6.23
N GLN A 204 16.43 9.61 6.07
CA GLN A 204 15.52 8.76 6.84
C GLN A 204 15.75 7.27 6.52
N LEU A 205 15.91 6.94 5.23
CA LEU A 205 16.19 5.58 4.77
C LEU A 205 17.61 5.10 5.13
N ALA A 206 18.59 6.01 5.25
CA ALA A 206 19.94 5.67 5.67
C ALA A 206 20.00 5.17 7.14
N GLN A 207 19.08 5.64 7.97
CA GLN A 207 18.96 5.25 9.37
C GLN A 207 17.51 4.87 9.70
N PRO A 208 16.99 3.75 9.18
CA PRO A 208 15.60 3.38 9.34
C PRO A 208 15.33 2.99 10.81
N ARG A 209 14.70 3.90 11.55
CA ARG A 209 14.33 3.74 12.95
C ARG A 209 12.87 4.13 13.13
N PRO A 210 11.92 3.25 12.76
CA PRO A 210 10.51 3.54 12.97
C PRO A 210 10.20 3.75 14.45
N GLY A 211 9.28 4.66 14.73
CA GLY A 211 8.92 5.00 16.09
C GLY A 211 8.21 3.89 16.86
N ASP A 212 7.56 2.98 16.13
CA ASP A 212 6.74 1.89 16.65
C ASP A 212 7.43 0.51 16.59
N LEU A 213 8.68 0.41 16.12
CA LEU A 213 9.36 -0.87 15.90
C LEU A 213 9.47 -1.73 17.16
N SER A 214 9.68 -1.12 18.32
CA SER A 214 9.82 -1.85 19.58
C SER A 214 8.49 -2.39 20.12
N GLU A 215 7.37 -1.90 19.60
CA GLU A 215 6.02 -2.26 20.03
C GLU A 215 5.37 -3.30 19.09
N ILE A 216 5.99 -3.55 17.92
CA ILE A 216 5.43 -4.40 16.88
C ILE A 216 6.19 -5.72 16.76
N ASP A 217 5.46 -6.83 16.84
CA ASP A 217 5.97 -8.12 16.34
C ASP A 217 5.74 -8.21 14.84
N LEU A 218 6.82 -8.25 14.06
CA LEU A 218 6.76 -8.35 12.60
C LEU A 218 6.01 -9.62 12.13
N ARG A 219 6.03 -10.67 12.93
CA ARG A 219 5.32 -11.93 12.64
C ARG A 219 3.81 -11.80 12.77
N ALA A 220 3.33 -10.74 13.43
CA ALA A 220 1.89 -10.45 13.55
C ALA A 220 1.28 -9.85 12.28
N TYR A 221 2.12 -9.35 11.34
CA TYR A 221 1.61 -8.92 10.05
C TYR A 221 1.10 -10.12 9.24
N ARG A 222 -0.10 -9.99 8.71
CA ARG A 222 -0.76 -11.07 7.96
C ARG A 222 0.07 -11.48 6.74
N ARG A 223 0.46 -12.76 6.68
CA ARG A 223 1.21 -13.38 5.57
C ARG A 223 2.45 -12.60 5.14
N LEU A 224 3.08 -11.89 6.07
CA LEU A 224 4.34 -11.24 5.78
C LEU A 224 5.38 -12.29 5.37
N ASP A 225 5.99 -12.09 4.19
CA ASP A 225 7.07 -12.93 3.70
C ASP A 225 8.18 -13.05 4.76
N ARG A 226 8.73 -14.25 4.93
CA ARG A 226 9.76 -14.53 5.94
C ARG A 226 10.95 -13.59 5.87
N ARG A 227 11.34 -13.16 4.69
CA ARG A 227 12.42 -12.19 4.49
C ARG A 227 12.13 -10.87 5.22
N TRP A 228 10.90 -10.40 5.14
CA TRP A 228 10.49 -9.12 5.71
C TRP A 228 10.13 -9.21 7.21
N GLN A 229 10.10 -10.42 7.77
CA GLN A 229 10.01 -10.64 9.21
C GLN A 229 11.35 -10.36 9.93
N ASP A 230 12.43 -10.20 9.18
CA ASP A 230 13.72 -9.73 9.66
C ASP A 230 13.88 -8.23 9.40
N TRP A 231 13.89 -7.45 10.47
CA TRP A 231 14.10 -6.00 10.35
C TRP A 231 15.45 -5.66 9.70
N GLY A 232 16.48 -6.50 9.90
CA GLY A 232 17.76 -6.34 9.25
C GLY A 232 17.65 -6.29 7.74
N ALA A 233 16.88 -7.20 7.14
CA ALA A 233 16.64 -7.25 5.69
C ALA A 233 15.91 -6.01 5.18
N VAL A 234 14.90 -5.51 5.92
CA VAL A 234 14.19 -4.26 5.59
C VAL A 234 15.15 -3.07 5.63
N ALA A 235 15.93 -2.96 6.71
CA ALA A 235 16.86 -1.86 6.91
C ALA A 235 17.97 -1.85 5.86
N ASP A 236 18.44 -3.01 5.42
CA ASP A 236 19.49 -3.12 4.41
C ASP A 236 19.02 -2.62 3.04
N ILE A 237 17.82 -2.97 2.60
CA ILE A 237 17.24 -2.40 1.36
C ILE A 237 17.12 -0.88 1.48
N CYS A 238 16.58 -0.37 2.58
CA CYS A 238 16.46 1.07 2.81
C CYS A 238 17.82 1.78 2.70
N ARG A 239 18.86 1.24 3.36
CA ARG A 239 20.21 1.80 3.31
C ARG A 239 20.83 1.75 1.92
N MET A 240 20.65 0.63 1.19
CA MET A 240 21.14 0.51 -0.18
C MET A 240 20.54 1.58 -1.09
N VAL A 241 19.22 1.79 -1.02
CA VAL A 241 18.55 2.86 -1.77
C VAL A 241 19.10 4.23 -1.35
N ALA A 242 19.23 4.51 -0.06
CA ALA A 242 19.74 5.78 0.46
C ALA A 242 21.15 6.10 -0.06
N VAL A 243 22.06 5.12 -0.06
CA VAL A 243 23.41 5.30 -0.60
C VAL A 243 23.37 5.68 -2.08
N ARG A 244 22.58 4.97 -2.89
CA ARG A 244 22.43 5.27 -4.32
C ARG A 244 21.84 6.67 -4.58
N VAL A 245 20.90 7.12 -3.75
CA VAL A 245 20.35 8.49 -3.86
C VAL A 245 21.42 9.53 -3.56
N LEU A 246 22.22 9.32 -2.49
CA LEU A 246 23.25 10.27 -2.09
C LEU A 246 24.38 10.34 -3.12
N ASP A 247 24.79 9.22 -3.71
CA ASP A 247 25.77 9.19 -4.79
C ASP A 247 25.32 10.05 -5.98
N ARG A 248 24.06 9.98 -6.39
CA ARG A 248 23.47 10.75 -7.48
C ARG A 248 23.41 12.26 -7.17
N VAL A 249 23.05 12.62 -5.93
CA VAL A 249 22.97 14.04 -5.51
C VAL A 249 24.36 14.70 -5.48
N VAL A 250 25.43 13.93 -5.25
CA VAL A 250 26.81 14.43 -5.26
C VAL A 250 27.36 14.59 -6.69
N GLU A 251 26.87 13.78 -7.64
CA GLU A 251 27.30 13.79 -9.04
C GLU A 251 26.64 14.91 -9.88
N GLU A 252 25.54 15.51 -9.40
CA GLU A 252 24.90 16.69 -10.01
C GLU A 252 25.33 17.97 -9.28
N PRO A 253 26.48 18.61 -9.63
CA PRO A 253 26.81 19.93 -9.10
C PRO A 253 25.86 20.96 -9.71
N SER A 254 25.26 21.78 -8.86
CA SER A 254 24.35 22.90 -9.14
C SER A 254 24.89 23.88 -10.18
#